data_2eef2370166c049c5f0ce70aafaa32f1
#
_entry.id   2eef2370166c049c5f0ce70aafaa32f1
#
_cell.length_a   1.000
_cell.length_b   1.000
_cell.length_c   1.000
_cell.angle_alpha   90.00
_cell.angle_beta   90.00
_cell.angle_gamma   90.00
#
_symmetry.space_group_name_H-M   'P 1'
#
loop_
_entity.id
_entity.type
_entity.pdbx_description
1 polymer ?
#
loop_
_entity_poly.entity_id
_entity_poly.type
_entity_poly.pdbx_seq_one_letter_code
_entity_poly.pdbx_strand_id
1 'polypeptide(L)'
;MIANPLLQAPQVTNTQDLFPLNLLALSAADNLLENILRPTLTYLGVTCVAMEQLLLGTLLTTARLSALQRNEQAIGPYAITPEQHTEIWDKHLALQPELASKIRGLASQHCFLHNPHAELGYNLGYATAIAWLVYERQQLSIGSHSDLPSLARIWERSYPHRGGRAQDFLRAWRSACK
;
A
#
# COMPACT_ATOMS: atom_id res chain seq x y z
N MET A 1 1.94 -14.07 -66.55
CA MET A 1 2.52 -13.34 -65.40
C MET A 1 1.38 -12.77 -64.58
N ILE A 2 1.10 -13.37 -63.45
CA ILE A 2 -0.01 -12.96 -62.59
C ILE A 2 0.62 -12.27 -61.38
N ALA A 3 0.37 -10.96 -61.21
CA ALA A 3 0.85 -10.17 -60.12
C ALA A 3 0.08 -10.50 -58.83
N ASN A 4 0.81 -10.83 -57.77
CA ASN A 4 0.30 -11.14 -56.45
C ASN A 4 0.02 -9.82 -55.69
N PRO A 5 -1.20 -9.57 -55.17
CA PRO A 5 -1.44 -8.39 -54.33
C PRO A 5 -0.86 -8.63 -52.93
N LEU A 6 0.07 -7.79 -52.56
CA LEU A 6 0.67 -7.72 -51.21
C LEU A 6 -0.44 -7.50 -50.15
N LEU A 7 -0.57 -8.44 -49.25
CA LEU A 7 -1.30 -8.30 -47.99
C LEU A 7 -0.68 -7.15 -47.16
N GLN A 8 -1.39 -6.03 -47.11
CA GLN A 8 -1.07 -4.99 -46.13
C GLN A 8 -1.45 -5.51 -44.74
N ALA A 9 -0.46 -5.60 -43.87
CA ALA A 9 -0.67 -5.88 -42.45
C ALA A 9 -1.52 -4.76 -41.81
N PRO A 10 -2.45 -5.08 -40.90
CA PRO A 10 -3.25 -4.07 -40.22
C PRO A 10 -2.34 -3.18 -39.40
N GLN A 11 -2.47 -1.87 -39.61
CA GLN A 11 -1.80 -0.85 -38.78
C GLN A 11 -2.29 -1.02 -37.36
N VAL A 12 -1.37 -1.30 -36.44
CA VAL A 12 -1.62 -1.30 -34.98
C VAL A 12 -1.93 0.13 -34.57
N THR A 13 -3.21 0.44 -34.43
CA THR A 13 -3.65 1.68 -33.82
C THR A 13 -3.19 1.68 -32.37
N ASN A 14 -2.45 2.75 -32.00
CA ASN A 14 -1.88 2.96 -30.69
C ASN A 14 -2.98 2.86 -29.61
N THR A 15 -2.93 1.83 -28.76
CA THR A 15 -3.89 1.58 -27.68
C THR A 15 -3.84 2.62 -26.55
N GLN A 16 -2.99 3.64 -26.65
CA GLN A 16 -2.87 4.70 -25.65
C GLN A 16 -4.02 5.73 -25.68
N ASP A 17 -4.79 5.80 -26.77
CA ASP A 17 -5.87 6.81 -26.92
C ASP A 17 -7.25 6.33 -26.41
N LEU A 18 -7.37 5.08 -25.92
CA LEU A 18 -8.67 4.48 -25.59
C LEU A 18 -9.13 4.66 -24.15
N PHE A 19 -8.24 5.09 -23.22
CA PHE A 19 -8.63 5.31 -21.81
C PHE A 19 -8.03 6.61 -21.26
N PRO A 20 -8.83 7.52 -20.72
CA PRO A 20 -8.32 8.69 -20.06
C PRO A 20 -7.47 8.28 -18.85
N LEU A 21 -6.29 8.90 -18.69
CA LEU A 21 -5.32 8.63 -17.61
C LEU A 21 -5.95 8.62 -16.20
N ASN A 22 -7.01 9.39 -15.99
CA ASN A 22 -7.75 9.43 -14.74
C ASN A 22 -8.54 8.15 -14.45
N LEU A 23 -9.05 7.47 -15.47
CA LEU A 23 -9.78 6.20 -15.30
C LEU A 23 -8.83 5.05 -14.94
N LEU A 24 -7.61 5.06 -15.49
CA LEU A 24 -6.57 4.10 -15.13
C LEU A 24 -6.07 4.31 -13.69
N ALA A 25 -5.98 5.55 -13.21
CA ALA A 25 -5.60 5.87 -11.83
C ALA A 25 -6.67 5.42 -10.82
N LEU A 26 -7.94 5.65 -11.13
CA LEU A 26 -9.08 5.17 -10.32
C LEU A 26 -9.08 3.63 -10.25
N SER A 27 -8.93 2.98 -11.39
CA SER A 27 -8.81 1.53 -11.48
C SER A 27 -7.62 0.98 -10.67
N ALA A 28 -6.51 1.71 -10.57
CA ALA A 28 -5.36 1.29 -9.78
C ALA A 28 -5.62 1.34 -8.27
N ALA A 29 -6.24 2.40 -7.76
CA ALA A 29 -6.60 2.53 -6.34
C ALA A 29 -7.65 1.48 -5.93
N ASP A 30 -8.68 1.29 -6.75
CA ASP A 30 -9.70 0.27 -6.53
C ASP A 30 -9.10 -1.15 -6.57
N ASN A 31 -8.22 -1.43 -7.53
CA ASN A 31 -7.52 -2.71 -7.60
C ASN A 31 -6.66 -2.97 -6.37
N LEU A 32 -5.95 -1.97 -5.85
CA LEU A 32 -5.17 -2.11 -4.63
C LEU A 32 -6.07 -2.41 -3.43
N LEU A 33 -7.18 -1.70 -3.32
CA LEU A 33 -8.13 -1.89 -2.23
C LEU A 33 -8.76 -3.29 -2.27
N GLU A 34 -9.32 -3.68 -3.42
CA GLU A 34 -10.08 -4.93 -3.56
C GLU A 34 -9.19 -6.18 -3.58
N ASN A 35 -8.03 -6.11 -4.20
CA ASN A 35 -7.20 -7.29 -4.43
C ASN A 35 -6.04 -7.45 -3.44
N ILE A 36 -5.69 -6.40 -2.70
CA ILE A 36 -4.55 -6.45 -1.77
C ILE A 36 -4.98 -6.07 -0.34
N LEU A 37 -5.46 -4.84 -0.12
CA LEU A 37 -5.68 -4.33 1.22
C LEU A 37 -6.79 -5.10 1.95
N ARG A 38 -7.98 -5.17 1.34
CA ARG A 38 -9.13 -5.85 1.92
C ARG A 38 -8.89 -7.34 2.17
N PRO A 39 -8.37 -8.14 1.21
CA PRO A 39 -8.04 -9.54 1.47
C PRO A 39 -7.01 -9.73 2.59
N THR A 40 -5.98 -8.86 2.65
CA THR A 40 -4.97 -8.91 3.71
C THR A 40 -5.60 -8.61 5.07
N LEU A 41 -6.39 -7.55 5.19
CA LEU A 41 -7.06 -7.20 6.44
C LEU A 41 -8.08 -8.26 6.87
N THR A 42 -8.85 -8.80 5.94
CA THR A 42 -9.79 -9.91 6.20
C THR A 42 -9.06 -11.14 6.73
N TYR A 43 -7.93 -11.50 6.15
CA TYR A 43 -7.08 -12.59 6.62
C TYR A 43 -6.59 -12.38 8.07
N LEU A 44 -6.29 -11.13 8.43
CA LEU A 44 -5.90 -10.75 9.79
C LEU A 44 -7.09 -10.67 10.77
N GLY A 45 -8.33 -10.71 10.27
CA GLY A 45 -9.56 -10.57 11.07
C GLY A 45 -10.00 -9.12 11.26
N VAL A 46 -9.49 -8.21 10.42
CA VAL A 46 -9.83 -6.78 10.47
C VAL A 46 -10.88 -6.46 9.40
N THR A 47 -12.09 -6.11 9.83
CA THR A 47 -13.21 -5.78 8.93
C THR A 47 -13.67 -4.33 9.19
N CYS A 48 -12.80 -3.37 8.94
CA CYS A 48 -13.06 -1.95 9.20
C CYS A 48 -12.77 -1.12 7.95
N VAL A 49 -13.82 -0.57 7.33
CA VAL A 49 -13.71 0.26 6.13
C VAL A 49 -12.81 1.49 6.35
N ALA A 50 -12.89 2.12 7.52
CA ALA A 50 -12.04 3.26 7.85
C ALA A 50 -10.54 2.85 7.91
N MET A 51 -10.23 1.62 8.36
CA MET A 51 -8.85 1.10 8.34
C MET A 51 -8.39 0.82 6.90
N GLU A 52 -9.25 0.27 6.05
CA GLU A 52 -8.96 0.09 4.63
C GLU A 52 -8.59 1.43 3.97
N GLN A 53 -9.42 2.46 4.21
CA GLN A 53 -9.20 3.81 3.68
C GLN A 53 -7.93 4.46 4.25
N LEU A 54 -7.67 4.29 5.54
CA LEU A 54 -6.46 4.80 6.19
C LEU A 54 -5.20 4.19 5.57
N LEU A 55 -5.18 2.87 5.36
CA LEU A 55 -4.04 2.17 4.76
C LEU A 55 -3.86 2.52 3.28
N LEU A 56 -4.95 2.63 2.52
CA LEU A 56 -4.86 3.09 1.13
C LEU A 56 -4.29 4.51 1.05
N GLY A 57 -4.84 5.43 1.85
CA GLY A 57 -4.34 6.81 1.90
C GLY A 57 -2.89 6.90 2.37
N THR A 58 -2.49 6.06 3.33
CA THR A 58 -1.09 5.94 3.78
C THR A 58 -0.19 5.53 2.61
N LEU A 59 -0.53 4.44 1.91
CA LEU A 59 0.22 3.94 0.76
C LEU A 59 0.40 5.02 -0.32
N LEU A 60 -0.70 5.64 -0.72
CA LEU A 60 -0.70 6.69 -1.75
C LEU A 60 0.17 7.89 -1.36
N THR A 61 0.13 8.26 -0.06
CA THR A 61 0.85 9.42 0.45
C THR A 61 2.33 9.13 0.61
N THR A 62 2.67 7.99 1.24
CA THR A 62 4.08 7.63 1.49
C THR A 62 4.82 7.32 0.19
N ALA A 63 4.20 6.64 -0.76
CA ALA A 63 4.80 6.40 -2.07
C ALA A 63 5.13 7.72 -2.79
N ARG A 64 4.22 8.71 -2.72
CA ARG A 64 4.45 10.04 -3.29
C ARG A 64 5.54 10.82 -2.57
N LEU A 65 5.52 10.84 -1.23
CA LEU A 65 6.52 11.55 -0.43
C LEU A 65 7.90 10.93 -0.55
N SER A 66 8.00 9.61 -0.59
CA SER A 66 9.28 8.89 -0.79
C SER A 66 9.91 9.22 -2.12
N ALA A 67 9.12 9.34 -3.19
CA ALA A 67 9.61 9.77 -4.50
C ALA A 67 10.19 11.20 -4.49
N LEU A 68 9.67 12.08 -3.62
CA LEU A 68 10.11 13.47 -3.49
C LEU A 68 11.30 13.65 -2.53
N GLN A 69 11.34 12.87 -1.45
CA GLN A 69 12.25 13.08 -0.31
C GLN A 69 13.45 12.13 -0.25
N ARG A 70 13.54 11.14 -1.15
CA ARG A 70 14.63 10.13 -1.21
C ARG A 70 15.05 9.64 0.19
N ASN A 71 14.14 8.99 0.91
CA ASN A 71 14.50 8.33 2.16
C ASN A 71 15.18 6.99 1.83
N GLU A 72 16.52 6.97 1.81
CA GLU A 72 17.33 5.79 1.46
C GLU A 72 17.15 4.60 2.42
N GLN A 73 16.65 4.85 3.63
CA GLN A 73 16.41 3.82 4.64
C GLN A 73 15.00 3.23 4.61
N ALA A 74 14.06 3.91 3.95
CA ALA A 74 12.67 3.47 3.90
C ALA A 74 12.46 2.46 2.76
N ILE A 75 11.77 1.36 3.06
CA ILE A 75 11.54 0.26 2.13
C ILE A 75 10.06 0.22 1.74
N GLY A 76 9.84 0.05 0.45
CA GLY A 76 8.53 -0.20 -0.13
C GLY A 76 7.57 0.99 -0.11
N PRO A 77 6.33 0.78 -0.58
CA PRO A 77 5.36 1.86 -0.78
C PRO A 77 4.82 2.46 0.52
N TYR A 78 4.95 1.73 1.63
CA TYR A 78 4.61 2.23 2.96
C TYR A 78 5.77 2.93 3.67
N ALA A 79 6.95 3.01 3.05
CA ALA A 79 8.13 3.68 3.56
C ALA A 79 8.53 3.27 4.99
N ILE A 80 8.50 1.97 5.27
CA ILE A 80 8.86 1.40 6.57
C ILE A 80 10.37 1.16 6.62
N THR A 81 11.03 1.61 7.69
CA THR A 81 12.47 1.37 7.83
C THR A 81 12.76 -0.02 8.43
N PRO A 82 13.98 -0.58 8.22
CA PRO A 82 14.39 -1.84 8.85
C PRO A 82 14.25 -1.83 10.37
N GLU A 83 14.58 -0.70 11.02
CA GLU A 83 14.47 -0.54 12.46
C GLU A 83 13.01 -0.63 12.93
N GLN A 84 12.10 0.06 12.25
CA GLN A 84 10.66 -0.01 12.54
C GLN A 84 10.12 -1.42 12.35
N HIS A 85 10.53 -2.09 11.29
CA HIS A 85 10.14 -3.47 11.02
C HIS A 85 10.63 -4.43 12.11
N THR A 86 11.90 -4.32 12.50
CA THR A 86 12.49 -5.10 13.61
C THR A 86 11.75 -4.81 14.92
N GLU A 87 11.47 -3.54 15.21
CA GLU A 87 10.75 -3.16 16.44
C GLU A 87 9.35 -3.79 16.50
N ILE A 88 8.62 -3.84 15.38
CA ILE A 88 7.31 -4.48 15.31
C ILE A 88 7.43 -5.98 15.63
N TRP A 89 8.43 -6.66 15.09
CA TRP A 89 8.65 -8.08 15.35
C TRP A 89 9.07 -8.34 16.80
N ASP A 90 10.06 -7.62 17.30
CA ASP A 90 10.70 -7.92 18.58
C ASP A 90 9.87 -7.46 19.78
N LYS A 91 9.14 -6.35 19.66
CA LYS A 91 8.43 -5.75 20.81
C LYS A 91 6.92 -5.95 20.77
N HIS A 92 6.34 -6.16 19.58
CA HIS A 92 4.89 -6.29 19.45
C HIS A 92 4.46 -7.71 19.08
N LEU A 93 4.94 -8.26 17.97
CA LEU A 93 4.60 -9.61 17.52
C LEU A 93 5.17 -10.71 18.40
N ALA A 94 6.34 -10.49 19.02
CA ALA A 94 6.91 -11.45 19.98
C ALA A 94 5.97 -11.78 21.15
N LEU A 95 5.09 -10.85 21.50
CA LEU A 95 4.08 -11.05 22.57
C LEU A 95 2.75 -11.60 22.07
N GLN A 96 2.60 -11.81 20.77
CA GLN A 96 1.36 -12.23 20.10
C GLN A 96 1.62 -13.35 19.10
N PRO A 97 1.88 -14.59 19.57
CA PRO A 97 2.35 -15.70 18.71
C PRO A 97 1.37 -16.08 17.59
N GLU A 98 0.08 -15.98 17.83
CA GLU A 98 -0.94 -16.28 16.82
C GLU A 98 -0.92 -15.21 15.71
N LEU A 99 -0.84 -13.94 16.08
CA LEU A 99 -0.74 -12.84 15.13
C LEU A 99 0.59 -12.91 14.37
N ALA A 100 1.70 -13.17 15.06
CA ALA A 100 3.00 -13.37 14.44
C ALA A 100 2.99 -14.49 13.40
N SER A 101 2.29 -15.60 13.70
CA SER A 101 2.12 -16.71 12.76
C SER A 101 1.34 -16.30 11.51
N LYS A 102 0.25 -15.53 11.67
CA LYS A 102 -0.51 -14.99 10.54
C LYS A 102 0.33 -14.05 9.69
N ILE A 103 1.05 -13.11 10.31
CA ILE A 103 1.92 -12.17 9.58
C ILE A 103 3.01 -12.93 8.83
N ARG A 104 3.64 -13.93 9.45
CA ARG A 104 4.64 -14.78 8.79
C ARG A 104 4.05 -15.57 7.62
N GLY A 105 2.79 -15.98 7.71
CA GLY A 105 2.07 -16.66 6.65
C GLY A 105 1.85 -15.82 5.38
N LEU A 106 1.90 -14.49 5.49
CA LEU A 106 1.86 -13.58 4.34
C LEU A 106 3.22 -13.44 3.64
N ALA A 107 4.31 -13.71 4.35
CA ALA A 107 5.66 -13.57 3.81
C ALA A 107 6.05 -14.76 2.94
N SER A 108 6.94 -14.53 1.97
CA SER A 108 7.61 -15.60 1.24
C SER A 108 8.54 -16.38 2.19
N GLN A 109 8.28 -17.66 2.40
CA GLN A 109 9.05 -18.47 3.35
C GLN A 109 10.56 -18.45 3.08
N HIS A 110 10.94 -18.51 1.81
CA HIS A 110 12.35 -18.53 1.43
C HIS A 110 13.02 -17.18 1.61
N CYS A 111 12.43 -16.11 1.12
CA CYS A 111 13.02 -14.76 1.16
C CYS A 111 13.03 -14.19 2.59
N PHE A 112 12.01 -14.47 3.38
CA PHE A 112 11.93 -13.98 4.76
C PHE A 112 13.07 -14.47 5.66
N LEU A 113 13.55 -15.68 5.46
CA LEU A 113 14.66 -16.24 6.24
C LEU A 113 16.01 -15.60 5.92
N HIS A 114 16.19 -15.09 4.69
CA HIS A 114 17.44 -14.49 4.26
C HIS A 114 17.46 -12.97 4.40
N ASN A 115 16.37 -12.31 4.06
CA ASN A 115 16.21 -10.87 4.16
C ASN A 115 14.74 -10.49 4.42
N PRO A 116 14.31 -10.50 5.70
CA PRO A 116 12.92 -10.23 6.05
C PRO A 116 12.47 -8.82 5.66
N HIS A 117 13.38 -7.86 5.60
CA HIS A 117 13.06 -6.49 5.23
C HIS A 117 12.72 -6.33 3.74
N ALA A 118 13.25 -7.19 2.88
CA ALA A 118 12.97 -7.14 1.45
C ALA A 118 11.47 -7.38 1.14
N GLU A 119 10.77 -8.17 1.96
CA GLU A 119 9.32 -8.39 1.84
C GLU A 119 8.51 -7.07 1.82
N LEU A 120 8.97 -6.04 2.54
CA LEU A 120 8.33 -4.71 2.54
C LEU A 120 8.34 -4.05 1.16
N GLY A 121 9.30 -4.40 0.31
CA GLY A 121 9.49 -3.80 -1.01
C GLY A 121 8.70 -4.45 -2.14
N TYR A 122 8.54 -5.75 -2.12
CA TYR A 122 7.94 -6.50 -3.23
C TYR A 122 6.67 -7.27 -2.87
N ASN A 123 6.41 -7.53 -1.58
CA ASN A 123 5.21 -8.21 -1.11
C ASN A 123 4.23 -7.21 -0.51
N LEU A 124 3.33 -6.70 -1.33
CA LEU A 124 2.42 -5.62 -0.90
C LEU A 124 1.42 -6.09 0.17
N GLY A 125 1.01 -7.35 0.17
CA GLY A 125 0.16 -7.91 1.23
C GLY A 125 0.88 -7.90 2.57
N TYR A 126 2.12 -8.39 2.61
CA TYR A 126 2.96 -8.34 3.81
C TYR A 126 3.22 -6.89 4.26
N ALA A 127 3.59 -6.00 3.33
CA ALA A 127 3.83 -4.60 3.64
C ALA A 127 2.57 -3.91 4.21
N THR A 128 1.37 -4.24 3.69
CA THR A 128 0.09 -3.75 4.21
C THR A 128 -0.15 -4.23 5.64
N ALA A 129 0.13 -5.50 5.93
CA ALA A 129 0.00 -6.06 7.27
C ALA A 129 0.94 -5.37 8.28
N ILE A 130 2.19 -5.12 7.90
CA ILE A 130 3.15 -4.38 8.75
C ILE A 130 2.72 -2.92 8.93
N ALA A 131 2.22 -2.26 7.88
CA ALA A 131 1.68 -0.90 7.98
C ALA A 131 0.44 -0.82 8.89
N TRP A 132 -0.43 -1.85 8.85
CA TRP A 132 -1.54 -1.96 9.80
C TRP A 132 -1.05 -2.06 11.25
N LEU A 133 -0.02 -2.86 11.53
CA LEU A 133 0.56 -3.01 12.86
C LEU A 133 1.15 -1.69 13.41
N VAL A 134 1.59 -0.78 12.54
CA VAL A 134 2.01 0.57 12.97
C VAL A 134 0.87 1.30 13.66
N TYR A 135 -0.37 1.16 13.19
CA TYR A 135 -1.55 1.77 13.79
C TYR A 135 -2.10 0.95 14.96
N GLU A 136 -2.18 -0.38 14.80
CA GLU A 136 -2.76 -1.30 15.78
C GLU A 136 -2.06 -1.20 17.13
N ARG A 137 -0.71 -1.21 17.14
CA ARG A 137 0.08 -1.10 18.38
C ARG A 137 -0.14 0.20 19.16
N GLN A 138 -0.70 1.23 18.54
CA GLN A 138 -1.02 2.51 19.19
C GLN A 138 -2.42 2.52 19.79
N GLN A 139 -3.20 1.44 19.64
CA GLN A 139 -4.57 1.28 20.17
C GLN A 139 -5.49 2.45 19.81
N LEU A 140 -5.37 2.95 18.58
CA LEU A 140 -6.14 4.09 18.10
C LEU A 140 -7.63 3.71 17.97
N SER A 141 -8.50 4.53 18.54
CA SER A 141 -9.94 4.42 18.33
C SER A 141 -10.31 4.94 16.95
N ILE A 142 -10.29 4.05 15.94
CA ILE A 142 -10.73 4.38 14.59
C ILE A 142 -12.18 3.96 14.48
N GLY A 143 -13.10 4.94 14.49
CA GLY A 143 -14.52 4.68 14.29
C GLY A 143 -14.78 4.19 12.87
N SER A 144 -15.71 3.24 12.71
CA SER A 144 -16.10 2.68 11.40
C SER A 144 -16.58 3.71 10.39
N HIS A 145 -17.00 4.89 10.87
CA HIS A 145 -17.48 6.03 10.07
C HIS A 145 -16.55 7.24 10.11
N SER A 146 -15.26 7.03 10.40
CA SER A 146 -14.29 8.13 10.36
C SER A 146 -14.23 8.75 8.96
N ASP A 147 -14.39 10.07 8.89
CA ASP A 147 -14.27 10.80 7.64
C ASP A 147 -12.80 10.92 7.16
N LEU A 148 -12.63 11.17 5.90
CA LEU A 148 -11.29 11.25 5.29
C LEU A 148 -10.38 12.31 5.93
N PRO A 149 -10.86 13.52 6.31
CA PRO A 149 -10.06 14.49 7.07
C PRO A 149 -9.61 13.99 8.44
N SER A 150 -10.41 13.18 9.13
CA SER A 150 -10.03 12.56 10.40
C SER A 150 -8.96 11.49 10.19
N LEU A 151 -9.09 10.65 9.17
CA LEU A 151 -8.07 9.66 8.78
C LEU A 151 -6.75 10.33 8.42
N ALA A 152 -6.79 11.45 7.70
CA ALA A 152 -5.60 12.23 7.36
C ALA A 152 -4.87 12.76 8.61
N ARG A 153 -5.62 13.22 9.63
CA ARG A 153 -5.05 13.64 10.93
C ARG A 153 -4.47 12.47 11.72
N ILE A 154 -5.11 11.29 11.66
CA ILE A 154 -4.57 10.07 12.28
C ILE A 154 -3.24 9.72 11.62
N TRP A 155 -3.19 9.70 10.29
CA TRP A 155 -1.95 9.47 9.55
C TRP A 155 -0.84 10.45 9.95
N GLU A 156 -1.11 11.75 9.95
CA GLU A 156 -0.13 12.80 10.32
C GLU A 156 0.45 12.61 11.72
N ARG A 157 -0.34 12.15 12.68
CA ARG A 157 0.07 12.01 14.07
C ARG A 157 0.72 10.66 14.39
N SER A 158 0.27 9.63 13.72
CA SER A 158 0.50 8.25 14.14
C SER A 158 1.40 7.46 13.20
N TYR A 159 1.48 7.83 11.93
CA TYR A 159 2.33 7.12 10.97
C TYR A 159 3.71 7.76 10.90
N PRO A 160 4.80 6.96 10.94
CA PRO A 160 6.15 7.52 10.87
C PRO A 160 6.41 8.10 9.48
N HIS A 161 6.74 9.38 9.43
CA HIS A 161 7.08 10.11 8.20
C HIS A 161 7.98 11.32 8.49
N ARG A 162 8.66 11.86 7.46
CA ARG A 162 9.48 13.06 7.57
C ARG A 162 8.70 14.30 7.11
N GLY A 163 7.98 14.94 8.05
CA GLY A 163 7.33 16.24 7.82
C GLY A 163 6.08 16.22 6.92
N GLY A 164 5.46 15.05 6.70
CA GLY A 164 4.18 14.96 6.01
C GLY A 164 3.05 15.61 6.80
N ARG A 165 2.06 16.17 6.11
CA ARG A 165 0.89 16.84 6.68
C ARG A 165 -0.39 16.15 6.24
N ALA A 166 -1.45 16.29 7.03
CA ALA A 166 -2.80 15.79 6.67
C ALA A 166 -3.24 16.25 5.26
N GLN A 167 -2.79 17.43 4.83
CA GLN A 167 -3.04 17.94 3.48
C GLN A 167 -2.38 17.11 2.38
N ASP A 168 -1.24 16.47 2.65
CA ASP A 168 -0.57 15.59 1.69
C ASP A 168 -1.35 14.31 1.48
N PHE A 169 -1.90 13.75 2.57
CA PHE A 169 -2.81 12.61 2.54
C PHE A 169 -4.06 12.92 1.70
N LEU A 170 -4.72 14.05 1.98
CA LEU A 170 -5.91 14.47 1.24
C LEU A 170 -5.63 14.75 -0.24
N ARG A 171 -4.44 15.27 -0.55
CA ARG A 171 -3.99 15.53 -1.92
C ARG A 171 -3.72 14.23 -2.66
N ALA A 172 -3.02 13.29 -2.04
CA ALA A 172 -2.73 11.98 -2.62
C ALA A 172 -4.03 11.21 -2.90
N TRP A 173 -4.95 11.20 -1.95
CA TRP A 173 -6.28 10.60 -2.10
C TRP A 173 -7.04 11.17 -3.30
N ARG A 174 -7.19 12.51 -3.35
CA ARG A 174 -7.91 13.19 -4.44
C ARG A 174 -7.27 12.95 -5.82
N SER A 175 -5.97 12.73 -5.87
CA SER A 175 -5.27 12.44 -7.13
C SER A 175 -5.51 11.02 -7.64
N ALA A 176 -5.73 10.07 -6.73
CA ALA A 176 -5.90 8.66 -7.06
C ALA A 176 -7.37 8.22 -7.17
N CYS A 177 -8.27 8.88 -6.46
CA CYS A 177 -9.69 8.54 -6.35
C CYS A 177 -10.59 9.62 -7.01
N LYS A 178 -10.21 10.13 -8.17
CA LYS A 178 -10.99 11.09 -8.97
C LYS A 178 -11.94 10.40 -9.91
#